data_2a376e1ab98e9bcdbf391292fe2ba2a2
#
_entry.id   2a376e1ab98e9bcdbf391292fe2ba2a2
#
_cell.length_a   1.000
_cell.length_b   1.000
_cell.length_c   1.000
_cell.angle_alpha   90.00
_cell.angle_beta   90.00
_cell.angle_gamma   90.00
#
_symmetry.space_group_name_H-M   'P 1'
#
loop_
_entity.id
_entity.type
_entity.pdbx_description
1 polymer ?
#
loop_
_entity_poly.entity_id
_entity_poly.type
_entity_poly.pdbx_seq_one_letter_code
_entity_poly.pdbx_strand_id
1 'polypeptide(L)'
;MAKAAFNVFDYETIRAVYEAARKTGEGVYLQFSASTVGYYGANRLRRIIDSIETEPNTEVIVHLDHCSNFQIIGDCIANGWDSIMADFSNLPLSENISKVNEIRSTWPTYCGLIEGELGAILGEEDGFDATSAGKVNLNELEEFCNKTAIDLLAIGIGNAHGHYISTKNLDIDLWIKAHQIIPNQKLVLHGASGIEMKKIGKIKEYGLEKVNISTELKDVYIDSFSNMVRINKYAMIKYVEDRYEKTLEF
;
A
#
# COMPACT_ATOMS: atom_id res chain seq x y z
N MET A 1 2.60 -10.04 12.26
CA MET A 1 1.79 -8.87 12.68
C MET A 1 1.59 -8.04 11.42
N ALA A 2 0.39 -7.47 11.21
CA ALA A 2 0.15 -6.65 10.02
C ALA A 2 1.05 -5.41 10.03
N LYS A 3 1.62 -5.06 8.87
CA LYS A 3 2.51 -3.90 8.73
C LYS A 3 1.75 -2.72 8.14
N ALA A 4 2.05 -1.53 8.62
CA ALA A 4 1.58 -0.29 8.00
C ALA A 4 2.33 -0.04 6.67
N ALA A 5 1.62 0.49 5.69
CA ALA A 5 2.15 0.87 4.39
C ALA A 5 1.76 2.32 4.08
N PHE A 6 2.76 3.19 3.99
CA PHE A 6 2.54 4.61 3.80
C PHE A 6 2.93 5.05 2.39
N ASN A 7 2.02 5.78 1.71
CA ASN A 7 2.32 6.42 0.43
C ASN A 7 3.22 7.63 0.63
N VAL A 8 4.51 7.41 0.45
CA VAL A 8 5.54 8.44 0.55
C VAL A 8 5.86 9.02 -0.84
N PHE A 9 6.30 10.28 -0.90
CA PHE A 9 6.47 10.96 -2.18
C PHE A 9 7.67 11.92 -2.23
N ASP A 10 8.39 12.13 -1.13
CA ASP A 10 9.60 12.91 -1.06
C ASP A 10 10.52 12.42 0.06
N TYR A 11 11.70 13.04 0.20
CA TYR A 11 12.69 12.66 1.21
C TYR A 11 12.17 12.81 2.63
N GLU A 12 11.42 13.87 2.91
CA GLU A 12 10.88 14.18 4.22
C GLU A 12 9.87 13.13 4.69
N THR A 13 8.94 12.74 3.82
CA THR A 13 7.95 11.69 4.13
C THR A 13 8.60 10.32 4.26
N ILE A 14 9.56 9.96 3.39
CA ILE A 14 10.33 8.72 3.50
C ILE A 14 11.02 8.64 4.86
N ARG A 15 11.73 9.71 5.23
CA ARG A 15 12.48 9.78 6.48
C ARG A 15 11.57 9.75 7.71
N ALA A 16 10.44 10.47 7.68
CA ALA A 16 9.49 10.52 8.79
C ALA A 16 8.93 9.12 9.09
N VAL A 17 8.49 8.40 8.05
CA VAL A 17 7.96 7.03 8.18
C VAL A 17 9.07 6.07 8.67
N TYR A 18 10.28 6.17 8.11
CA TYR A 18 11.41 5.36 8.56
C TYR A 18 11.73 5.58 10.05
N GLU A 19 11.85 6.83 10.48
CA GLU A 19 12.16 7.16 11.88
C GLU A 19 11.06 6.68 12.86
N ALA A 20 9.80 6.74 12.45
CA ALA A 20 8.71 6.21 13.23
C ALA A 20 8.80 4.68 13.35
N ALA A 21 9.03 3.97 12.25
CA ALA A 21 9.25 2.52 12.26
C ALA A 21 10.45 2.11 13.13
N ARG A 22 11.56 2.85 13.05
CA ARG A 22 12.74 2.64 13.87
C ARG A 22 12.47 2.78 15.37
N LYS A 23 11.70 3.80 15.76
CA LYS A 23 11.36 4.06 17.18
C LYS A 23 10.39 3.02 17.74
N THR A 24 9.45 2.54 16.94
CA THR A 24 8.49 1.51 17.38
C THR A 24 9.06 0.08 17.30
N GLY A 25 10.13 -0.13 16.52
CA GLY A 25 10.68 -1.45 16.24
C GLY A 25 9.81 -2.31 15.30
N GLU A 26 8.82 -1.69 14.64
CA GLU A 26 7.91 -2.36 13.71
C GLU A 26 8.39 -2.25 12.26
N GLY A 27 8.15 -3.28 11.46
CA GLY A 27 8.42 -3.24 10.02
C GLY A 27 7.40 -2.37 9.29
N VAL A 28 7.82 -1.70 8.20
CA VAL A 28 6.99 -0.77 7.44
C VAL A 28 7.16 -0.94 5.94
N TYR A 29 6.09 -0.68 5.18
CA TYR A 29 6.17 -0.47 3.75
C TYR A 29 6.31 1.03 3.44
N LEU A 30 7.37 1.38 2.72
CA LEU A 30 7.47 2.65 2.00
C LEU A 30 6.90 2.42 0.61
N GLN A 31 5.65 2.85 0.39
CA GLN A 31 4.99 2.62 -0.89
C GLN A 31 4.91 3.89 -1.72
N PHE A 32 5.07 3.73 -3.03
CA PHE A 32 5.07 4.81 -4.00
C PHE A 32 4.04 4.52 -5.08
N SER A 33 3.21 5.50 -5.38
CA SER A 33 2.31 5.41 -6.52
C SER A 33 3.06 5.36 -7.85
N ALA A 34 2.42 4.78 -8.87
CA ALA A 34 2.97 4.74 -10.22
C ALA A 34 3.30 6.14 -10.76
N SER A 35 2.52 7.16 -10.40
CA SER A 35 2.77 8.56 -10.78
C SER A 35 4.04 9.12 -10.14
N THR A 36 4.27 8.83 -8.84
CA THR A 36 5.50 9.22 -8.14
C THR A 36 6.72 8.55 -8.75
N VAL A 37 6.63 7.24 -9.04
CA VAL A 37 7.71 6.52 -9.73
C VAL A 37 7.96 7.07 -11.12
N GLY A 38 6.91 7.37 -11.88
CA GLY A 38 7.01 7.97 -13.21
C GLY A 38 7.69 9.34 -13.20
N TYR A 39 7.45 10.14 -12.15
CA TYR A 39 8.05 11.48 -12.00
C TYR A 39 9.53 11.43 -11.59
N TYR A 40 9.87 10.64 -10.58
CA TYR A 40 11.23 10.60 -10.03
C TYR A 40 12.12 9.53 -10.68
N GLY A 41 11.56 8.44 -11.16
CA GLY A 41 12.25 7.23 -11.61
C GLY A 41 12.58 6.27 -10.48
N ALA A 42 12.36 4.96 -10.72
CA ALA A 42 12.55 3.90 -9.71
C ALA A 42 13.96 3.88 -9.12
N ASN A 43 15.00 4.05 -9.95
CA ASN A 43 16.40 4.09 -9.51
C ASN A 43 16.70 5.23 -8.55
N ARG A 44 16.16 6.43 -8.84
CA ARG A 44 16.40 7.61 -8.01
C ARG A 44 15.73 7.47 -6.65
N LEU A 45 14.51 6.99 -6.60
CA LEU A 45 13.79 6.72 -5.35
C LEU A 45 14.53 5.67 -4.53
N ARG A 46 14.94 4.55 -5.13
CA ARG A 46 15.72 3.51 -4.44
C ARG A 46 17.00 4.09 -3.81
N ARG A 47 17.76 4.90 -4.55
CA ARG A 47 18.99 5.55 -4.03
C ARG A 47 18.70 6.54 -2.90
N ILE A 48 17.56 7.23 -2.90
CA ILE A 48 17.16 8.09 -1.78
C ILE A 48 16.96 7.24 -0.53
N ILE A 49 16.24 6.12 -0.65
CA ILE A 49 15.99 5.21 0.47
C ILE A 49 17.29 4.60 0.99
N ASP A 50 18.17 4.12 0.09
CA ASP A 50 19.46 3.55 0.43
C ASP A 50 20.42 4.56 1.09
N SER A 51 20.19 5.87 0.89
CA SER A 51 20.97 6.94 1.53
C SER A 51 20.55 7.24 2.97
N ILE A 52 19.39 6.75 3.38
CA ILE A 52 18.94 6.82 4.77
C ILE A 52 19.70 5.73 5.53
N GLU A 53 20.46 6.14 6.56
CA GLU A 53 21.14 5.18 7.43
C GLU A 53 20.09 4.28 8.08
N THR A 54 20.02 3.04 7.61
CA THR A 54 19.10 2.04 8.16
C THR A 54 19.77 1.34 9.34
N GLU A 55 19.10 1.36 10.49
CA GLU A 55 19.55 0.53 11.60
C GLU A 55 19.23 -0.95 11.30
N PRO A 56 20.11 -1.89 11.71
CA PRO A 56 20.00 -3.31 11.34
C PRO A 56 18.66 -3.97 11.72
N ASN A 57 17.91 -3.36 12.63
CA ASN A 57 16.69 -3.95 13.19
C ASN A 57 15.39 -3.31 12.64
N THR A 58 15.48 -2.38 11.68
CA THR A 58 14.29 -1.76 11.08
C THR A 58 14.01 -2.41 9.73
N GLU A 59 12.94 -3.19 9.65
CA GLU A 59 12.51 -3.79 8.39
C GLU A 59 11.78 -2.76 7.52
N VAL A 60 12.35 -2.44 6.38
CA VAL A 60 11.75 -1.53 5.39
C VAL A 60 11.50 -2.30 4.10
N ILE A 61 10.28 -2.26 3.58
CA ILE A 61 9.87 -2.88 2.33
C ILE A 61 9.52 -1.77 1.35
N VAL A 62 10.28 -1.65 0.26
CA VAL A 62 10.02 -0.67 -0.81
C VAL A 62 9.00 -1.25 -1.78
N HIS A 63 7.86 -0.60 -1.92
CA HIS A 63 6.70 -1.12 -2.63
C HIS A 63 6.19 -0.15 -3.71
N LEU A 64 5.89 -0.69 -4.91
CA LEU A 64 5.14 0.00 -5.95
C LEU A 64 3.65 -0.22 -5.73
N ASP A 65 2.90 0.85 -5.55
CA ASP A 65 1.47 0.84 -5.27
C ASP A 65 0.66 1.11 -6.55
N HIS A 66 -0.41 0.37 -6.76
CA HIS A 66 -1.33 0.42 -7.91
C HIS A 66 -0.68 0.69 -9.26
N CYS A 67 -0.19 -0.34 -9.93
CA CYS A 67 0.44 -0.17 -11.23
C CYS A 67 0.00 -1.24 -12.24
N SER A 68 -0.49 -0.79 -13.40
CA SER A 68 -0.78 -1.63 -14.56
C SER A 68 0.24 -1.44 -15.70
N ASN A 69 1.20 -0.52 -15.53
CA ASN A 69 2.22 -0.21 -16.53
C ASN A 69 3.44 -1.10 -16.39
N PHE A 70 3.62 -2.02 -17.35
CA PHE A 70 4.73 -2.98 -17.37
C PHE A 70 6.11 -2.32 -17.39
N GLN A 71 6.25 -1.13 -18.00
CA GLN A 71 7.54 -0.43 -18.01
C GLN A 71 7.90 0.04 -16.60
N ILE A 72 6.96 0.65 -15.86
CA ILE A 72 7.19 1.11 -14.48
C ILE A 72 7.45 -0.09 -13.56
N ILE A 73 6.66 -1.17 -13.70
CA ILE A 73 6.87 -2.42 -12.94
C ILE A 73 8.29 -2.96 -13.21
N GLY A 74 8.69 -3.05 -14.49
CA GLY A 74 10.01 -3.54 -14.87
C GLY A 74 11.15 -2.66 -14.34
N ASP A 75 10.95 -1.34 -14.35
CA ASP A 75 11.93 -0.39 -13.79
C ASP A 75 12.08 -0.57 -12.27
N CYS A 76 11.00 -0.81 -11.53
CA CYS A 76 11.06 -1.10 -10.10
C CYS A 76 11.80 -2.43 -9.84
N ILE A 77 11.43 -3.49 -10.56
CA ILE A 77 12.07 -4.81 -10.44
C ILE A 77 13.57 -4.72 -10.74
N ALA A 78 13.96 -4.05 -11.83
CA ALA A 78 15.35 -3.89 -12.24
C ALA A 78 16.20 -3.10 -11.23
N ASN A 79 15.56 -2.26 -10.40
CA ASN A 79 16.20 -1.46 -9.35
C ASN A 79 16.04 -2.04 -7.95
N GLY A 80 15.72 -3.34 -7.83
CA GLY A 80 15.74 -4.06 -6.56
C GLY A 80 14.64 -3.63 -5.56
N TRP A 81 13.46 -3.29 -6.07
CA TRP A 81 12.31 -3.05 -5.21
C TRP A 81 11.81 -4.36 -4.60
N ASP A 82 11.42 -4.30 -3.31
CA ASP A 82 11.11 -5.49 -2.53
C ASP A 82 9.72 -6.04 -2.82
N SER A 83 8.81 -5.19 -3.30
CA SER A 83 7.41 -5.54 -3.56
C SER A 83 6.81 -4.67 -4.67
N ILE A 84 5.90 -5.24 -5.45
CA ILE A 84 5.13 -4.53 -6.47
C ILE A 84 3.66 -4.93 -6.41
N MET A 85 2.76 -4.00 -6.68
CA MET A 85 1.35 -4.29 -6.92
C MET A 85 1.05 -4.25 -8.42
N ALA A 86 0.60 -5.39 -8.94
CA ALA A 86 0.13 -5.57 -10.30
C ALA A 86 -1.39 -5.42 -10.32
N ASP A 87 -1.86 -4.20 -10.55
CA ASP A 87 -3.27 -3.87 -10.45
C ASP A 87 -3.96 -3.86 -11.82
N PHE A 88 -4.72 -4.92 -12.04
CA PHE A 88 -5.59 -5.10 -13.20
C PHE A 88 -7.03 -5.39 -12.78
N SER A 89 -7.42 -4.92 -11.57
CA SER A 89 -8.73 -5.17 -10.96
C SER A 89 -9.91 -4.59 -11.73
N ASN A 90 -9.66 -3.64 -12.62
CA ASN A 90 -10.64 -3.05 -13.53
C ASN A 90 -10.93 -3.92 -14.77
N LEU A 91 -10.16 -5.00 -15.01
CA LEU A 91 -10.36 -5.93 -16.10
C LEU A 91 -11.24 -7.12 -15.67
N PRO A 92 -11.86 -7.84 -16.62
CA PRO A 92 -12.50 -9.11 -16.32
C PRO A 92 -11.53 -10.10 -15.65
N LEU A 93 -12.05 -10.97 -14.76
CA LEU A 93 -11.24 -11.90 -13.97
C LEU A 93 -10.17 -12.65 -14.79
N SER A 94 -10.55 -13.19 -15.94
CA SER A 94 -9.63 -13.96 -16.79
C SER A 94 -8.48 -13.10 -17.34
N GLU A 95 -8.74 -11.84 -17.63
CA GLU A 95 -7.72 -10.90 -18.11
C GLU A 95 -6.83 -10.44 -16.96
N ASN A 96 -7.40 -10.14 -15.78
CA ASN A 96 -6.65 -9.82 -14.57
C ASN A 96 -5.67 -10.96 -14.25
N ILE A 97 -6.15 -12.22 -14.18
CA ILE A 97 -5.30 -13.40 -13.97
C ILE A 97 -4.18 -13.47 -15.02
N SER A 98 -4.51 -13.29 -16.30
CA SER A 98 -3.53 -13.36 -17.39
C SER A 98 -2.45 -12.30 -17.23
N LYS A 99 -2.83 -11.05 -16.91
CA LYS A 99 -1.89 -9.93 -16.76
C LYS A 99 -1.00 -10.07 -15.52
N VAL A 100 -1.55 -10.52 -14.40
CA VAL A 100 -0.76 -10.80 -13.19
C VAL A 100 0.28 -11.90 -13.46
N ASN A 101 -0.11 -12.98 -14.15
CA ASN A 101 0.81 -14.05 -14.50
C ASN A 101 1.88 -13.64 -15.53
N GLU A 102 1.57 -12.67 -16.39
CA GLU A 102 2.53 -12.09 -17.33
C GLU A 102 3.70 -11.44 -16.59
N ILE A 103 3.49 -10.87 -15.38
CA ILE A 103 4.56 -10.31 -14.55
C ILE A 103 5.58 -11.40 -14.18
N ARG A 104 5.13 -12.53 -13.59
CA ARG A 104 6.04 -13.62 -13.21
C ARG A 104 6.77 -14.22 -14.42
N SER A 105 6.10 -14.33 -15.56
CA SER A 105 6.70 -14.88 -16.78
C SER A 105 7.72 -13.93 -17.42
N THR A 106 7.47 -12.60 -17.33
CA THR A 106 8.38 -11.58 -17.86
C THR A 106 9.63 -11.44 -17.00
N TRP A 107 9.48 -11.51 -15.68
CA TRP A 107 10.59 -11.39 -14.71
C TRP A 107 10.69 -12.64 -13.81
N PRO A 108 11.09 -13.80 -14.36
CA PRO A 108 11.08 -15.08 -13.62
C PRO A 108 12.09 -15.13 -12.46
N THR A 109 13.07 -14.23 -12.45
CA THR A 109 14.08 -14.12 -11.39
C THR A 109 13.70 -13.13 -10.28
N TYR A 110 12.56 -12.45 -10.41
CA TYR A 110 12.10 -11.54 -9.36
C TYR A 110 11.64 -12.32 -8.15
N CYS A 111 12.35 -12.12 -7.03
CA CYS A 111 12.08 -12.78 -5.74
C CYS A 111 11.28 -11.89 -4.77
N GLY A 112 10.92 -10.67 -5.18
CA GLY A 112 10.08 -9.76 -4.39
C GLY A 112 8.62 -10.19 -4.38
N LEU A 113 7.85 -9.56 -3.49
CA LEU A 113 6.43 -9.84 -3.32
C LEU A 113 5.62 -9.26 -4.50
N ILE A 114 4.64 -10.00 -4.96
CA ILE A 114 3.63 -9.51 -5.91
C ILE A 114 2.29 -9.43 -5.20
N GLU A 115 1.69 -8.24 -5.25
CA GLU A 115 0.33 -7.98 -4.79
C GLU A 115 -0.60 -7.91 -6.00
N GLY A 116 -1.78 -8.52 -5.89
CA GLY A 116 -2.87 -8.40 -6.84
C GLY A 116 -4.10 -7.80 -6.17
N GLU A 117 -5.14 -7.47 -6.96
CA GLU A 117 -6.39 -6.93 -6.44
C GLU A 117 -7.62 -7.61 -7.06
N LEU A 118 -8.64 -7.83 -6.22
CA LEU A 118 -10.00 -8.23 -6.61
C LEU A 118 -11.07 -7.34 -5.99
N GLY A 119 -12.01 -6.90 -6.83
CA GLY A 119 -13.03 -5.95 -6.42
C GLY A 119 -12.43 -4.54 -6.34
N ALA A 120 -12.50 -3.79 -7.45
CA ALA A 120 -11.91 -2.47 -7.58
C ALA A 120 -12.28 -1.56 -6.40
N ILE A 121 -11.27 -0.95 -5.78
CA ILE A 121 -11.44 -0.07 -4.64
C ILE A 121 -11.81 1.31 -5.15
N LEU A 122 -12.85 1.92 -4.58
CA LEU A 122 -13.34 3.24 -4.99
C LEU A 122 -12.34 4.35 -4.69
N GLY A 123 -12.44 5.43 -5.49
CA GLY A 123 -11.78 6.71 -5.26
C GLY A 123 -10.59 6.94 -6.15
N GLU A 124 -10.12 8.17 -6.13
CA GLU A 124 -8.94 8.61 -6.86
C GLU A 124 -7.72 8.52 -5.95
N GLU A 125 -6.73 7.76 -6.34
CA GLU A 125 -5.41 7.77 -5.71
C GLU A 125 -4.34 7.95 -6.77
N ASP A 126 -3.68 9.10 -6.73
CA ASP A 126 -2.49 9.44 -7.53
C ASP A 126 -2.58 9.07 -9.03
N GLY A 127 -3.74 9.34 -9.65
CA GLY A 127 -3.99 9.11 -11.09
C GLY A 127 -4.65 7.77 -11.41
N PHE A 128 -5.03 6.99 -10.41
CA PHE A 128 -5.86 5.81 -10.56
C PHE A 128 -7.30 6.13 -10.14
N ASP A 129 -8.23 6.06 -11.08
CA ASP A 129 -9.65 6.37 -10.85
C ASP A 129 -10.49 5.09 -11.01
N ALA A 130 -10.99 4.57 -9.89
CA ALA A 130 -12.00 3.51 -9.90
C ALA A 130 -13.38 4.13 -9.77
N THR A 131 -14.08 4.29 -10.90
CA THR A 131 -15.42 4.90 -10.96
C THR A 131 -16.55 3.98 -10.47
N SER A 132 -16.28 2.69 -10.30
CA SER A 132 -17.25 1.71 -9.80
C SER A 132 -16.67 0.87 -8.68
N ALA A 133 -17.26 0.98 -7.45
CA ALA A 133 -16.91 0.09 -6.36
C ALA A 133 -17.35 -1.32 -6.68
N GLY A 134 -16.40 -2.22 -6.75
CA GLY A 134 -16.70 -3.63 -6.68
C GLY A 134 -16.35 -4.18 -5.31
N LYS A 135 -17.35 -4.61 -4.53
CA LYS A 135 -17.04 -5.57 -3.47
C LYS A 135 -16.51 -6.83 -4.13
N VAL A 136 -15.50 -7.44 -3.50
CA VAL A 136 -14.93 -8.70 -3.97
C VAL A 136 -16.03 -9.75 -4.17
N ASN A 137 -16.00 -10.45 -5.30
CA ASN A 137 -16.86 -11.59 -5.56
C ASN A 137 -16.20 -12.84 -4.97
N LEU A 138 -16.83 -13.40 -3.94
CA LEU A 138 -16.29 -14.58 -3.24
C LEU A 138 -16.11 -15.81 -4.14
N ASN A 139 -16.91 -15.94 -5.21
CA ASN A 139 -16.77 -17.05 -6.16
C ASN A 139 -15.50 -16.93 -7.04
N GLU A 140 -14.92 -15.75 -7.15
CA GLU A 140 -13.73 -15.48 -7.96
C GLU A 140 -12.43 -15.57 -7.16
N LEU A 141 -12.50 -15.49 -5.82
CA LEU A 141 -11.33 -15.48 -4.93
C LEU A 141 -10.46 -16.73 -5.09
N GLU A 142 -11.08 -17.91 -5.00
CA GLU A 142 -10.37 -19.18 -5.07
C GLU A 142 -9.74 -19.37 -6.46
N GLU A 143 -10.49 -19.02 -7.52
CA GLU A 143 -9.99 -19.08 -8.88
C GLU A 143 -8.77 -18.17 -9.09
N PHE A 144 -8.88 -16.92 -8.63
CA PHE A 144 -7.80 -15.94 -8.74
C PHE A 144 -6.54 -16.41 -8.01
N CYS A 145 -6.66 -16.77 -6.72
CA CYS A 145 -5.52 -17.22 -5.92
C CYS A 145 -4.88 -18.50 -6.44
N ASN A 146 -5.69 -19.46 -6.93
CA ASN A 146 -5.16 -20.71 -7.47
C ASN A 146 -4.49 -20.56 -8.83
N LYS A 147 -4.90 -19.57 -9.63
CA LYS A 147 -4.38 -19.32 -10.98
C LYS A 147 -3.31 -18.25 -11.05
N THR A 148 -3.06 -17.52 -9.97
CA THR A 148 -2.01 -16.49 -9.90
C THR A 148 -0.96 -16.84 -8.88
N ALA A 149 0.28 -16.46 -9.14
CA ALA A 149 1.39 -16.62 -8.18
C ALA A 149 1.62 -15.33 -7.38
N ILE A 150 0.55 -14.78 -6.77
CA ILE A 150 0.63 -13.60 -5.91
C ILE A 150 0.99 -13.97 -4.47
N ASP A 151 1.65 -13.06 -3.78
CA ASP A 151 2.01 -13.18 -2.36
C ASP A 151 0.99 -12.46 -1.46
N LEU A 152 0.43 -11.35 -1.95
CA LEU A 152 -0.51 -10.49 -1.26
C LEU A 152 -1.76 -10.26 -2.13
N LEU A 153 -2.92 -10.16 -1.50
CA LEU A 153 -4.18 -9.87 -2.18
C LEU A 153 -4.93 -8.72 -1.51
N ALA A 154 -5.11 -7.62 -2.23
CA ALA A 154 -6.04 -6.56 -1.87
C ALA A 154 -7.46 -6.95 -2.26
N ILE A 155 -8.43 -6.75 -1.36
CA ILE A 155 -9.84 -7.04 -1.62
C ILE A 155 -10.72 -5.83 -1.34
N GLY A 156 -11.64 -5.56 -2.27
CA GLY A 156 -12.67 -4.54 -2.07
C GLY A 156 -13.74 -5.03 -1.08
N ILE A 157 -13.89 -4.34 0.04
CA ILE A 157 -14.91 -4.62 1.07
C ILE A 157 -15.76 -3.40 1.41
N GLY A 158 -15.86 -2.45 0.47
CA GLY A 158 -16.49 -1.14 0.69
C GLY A 158 -15.53 -0.08 1.22
N ASN A 159 -14.24 -0.36 1.22
CA ASN A 159 -13.16 0.61 1.41
C ASN A 159 -13.03 1.49 0.16
N ALA A 160 -12.45 2.67 0.33
CA ALA A 160 -12.19 3.60 -0.76
C ALA A 160 -10.92 4.43 -0.48
N HIS A 161 -10.32 4.99 -1.53
CA HIS A 161 -9.22 5.93 -1.43
C HIS A 161 -9.72 7.36 -1.17
N GLY A 162 -8.86 8.24 -0.66
CA GLY A 162 -9.17 9.66 -0.46
C GLY A 162 -9.99 9.97 0.79
N HIS A 163 -10.49 11.21 0.84
CA HIS A 163 -11.38 11.66 1.92
C HIS A 163 -12.77 11.05 1.78
N TYR A 164 -13.27 10.47 2.87
CA TYR A 164 -14.61 9.88 2.89
C TYR A 164 -15.68 10.94 3.09
N ILE A 165 -16.66 10.97 2.20
CA ILE A 165 -17.86 11.81 2.31
C ILE A 165 -18.86 11.23 3.32
N SER A 166 -18.73 9.94 3.67
CA SER A 166 -19.59 9.26 4.65
C SER A 166 -18.77 8.26 5.48
N THR A 167 -19.30 7.87 6.66
CA THR A 167 -18.65 6.85 7.49
C THR A 167 -18.44 5.57 6.72
N LYS A 168 -17.18 5.13 6.64
CA LYS A 168 -16.78 3.86 6.01
C LYS A 168 -17.52 2.69 6.65
N ASN A 169 -18.46 2.12 5.94
CA ASN A 169 -19.05 0.83 6.31
C ASN A 169 -18.24 -0.29 5.66
N LEU A 170 -17.10 -0.62 6.28
CA LEU A 170 -16.35 -1.81 5.91
C LEU A 170 -17.20 -3.05 6.14
N ASP A 171 -17.30 -3.89 5.14
CA ASP A 171 -17.95 -5.19 5.24
C ASP A 171 -17.00 -6.22 5.87
N ILE A 172 -16.90 -6.15 7.20
CA ILE A 172 -16.03 -7.05 8.00
C ILE A 172 -16.43 -8.52 7.78
N ASP A 173 -17.73 -8.80 7.65
CA ASP A 173 -18.21 -10.17 7.42
C ASP A 173 -17.76 -10.69 6.05
N LEU A 174 -17.70 -9.82 5.03
CA LEU A 174 -17.16 -10.16 3.72
C LEU A 174 -15.67 -10.49 3.80
N TRP A 175 -14.88 -9.71 4.57
CA TRP A 175 -13.45 -10.00 4.80
C TRP A 175 -13.25 -11.37 5.46
N ILE A 176 -14.00 -11.65 6.53
CA ILE A 176 -13.90 -12.92 7.26
C ILE A 176 -14.26 -14.10 6.34
N LYS A 177 -15.33 -13.97 5.54
CA LYS A 177 -15.70 -14.99 4.55
C LYS A 177 -14.64 -15.18 3.47
N ALA A 178 -14.04 -14.09 2.98
CA ALA A 178 -12.93 -14.17 2.03
C ALA A 178 -11.76 -14.97 2.62
N HIS A 179 -11.33 -14.64 3.83
CA HIS A 179 -10.25 -15.37 4.50
C HIS A 179 -10.60 -16.86 4.73
N GLN A 180 -11.86 -17.20 5.02
CA GLN A 180 -12.28 -18.60 5.17
C GLN A 180 -12.14 -19.40 3.87
N ILE A 181 -12.34 -18.76 2.70
CA ILE A 181 -12.17 -19.39 1.38
C ILE A 181 -10.70 -19.55 1.03
N ILE A 182 -9.87 -18.54 1.35
CA ILE A 182 -8.44 -18.49 1.02
C ILE A 182 -7.57 -18.34 2.27
N PRO A 183 -7.59 -19.28 3.23
CA PRO A 183 -7.02 -19.09 4.58
C PRO A 183 -5.50 -18.91 4.59
N ASN A 184 -4.80 -19.31 3.53
CA ASN A 184 -3.35 -19.18 3.43
C ASN A 184 -2.91 -17.90 2.69
N GLN A 185 -3.86 -17.17 2.08
CA GLN A 185 -3.57 -15.94 1.36
C GLN A 185 -3.42 -14.79 2.35
N LYS A 186 -2.34 -14.03 2.23
CA LYS A 186 -2.12 -12.78 2.95
C LYS A 186 -2.98 -11.70 2.33
N LEU A 187 -3.78 -11.02 3.14
CA LEU A 187 -4.72 -10.00 2.70
C LEU A 187 -4.22 -8.59 2.99
N VAL A 188 -4.61 -7.66 2.13
CA VAL A 188 -4.25 -6.24 2.23
C VAL A 188 -5.49 -5.38 2.34
N LEU A 189 -5.49 -4.45 3.31
CA LEU A 189 -6.54 -3.44 3.45
C LEU A 189 -6.05 -2.12 2.86
N HIS A 190 -6.61 -1.73 1.72
CA HIS A 190 -6.40 -0.42 1.11
C HIS A 190 -7.33 0.64 1.70
N GLY A 191 -6.95 1.91 1.51
CA GLY A 191 -7.76 3.06 1.90
C GLY A 191 -8.08 3.07 3.39
N ALA A 192 -7.12 2.76 4.25
CA ALA A 192 -7.34 2.69 5.70
C ALA A 192 -7.42 4.06 6.38
N SER A 193 -6.92 5.14 5.75
CA SER A 193 -7.03 6.51 6.29
C SER A 193 -8.46 6.82 6.71
N GLY A 194 -8.66 7.32 7.94
CA GLY A 194 -9.97 7.63 8.52
C GLY A 194 -10.82 6.41 8.93
N ILE A 195 -10.28 5.19 8.89
CA ILE A 195 -10.94 4.02 9.48
C ILE A 195 -10.59 3.93 10.96
N GLU A 196 -11.60 3.73 11.79
CA GLU A 196 -11.38 3.48 13.21
C GLU A 196 -10.56 2.22 13.45
N MET A 197 -9.49 2.31 14.23
CA MET A 197 -8.63 1.18 14.58
C MET A 197 -9.36 -0.04 15.11
N LYS A 198 -10.43 0.18 15.88
CA LYS A 198 -11.28 -0.90 16.37
C LYS A 198 -11.89 -1.75 15.25
N LYS A 199 -12.13 -1.17 14.07
CA LYS A 199 -12.63 -1.91 12.89
C LYS A 199 -11.52 -2.73 12.24
N ILE A 200 -10.32 -2.15 12.10
CA ILE A 200 -9.13 -2.86 11.59
C ILE A 200 -8.76 -4.01 12.54
N GLY A 201 -8.81 -3.77 13.85
CA GLY A 201 -8.56 -4.81 14.86
C GLY A 201 -9.45 -6.05 14.72
N LYS A 202 -10.67 -5.92 14.17
CA LYS A 202 -11.57 -7.07 13.95
C LYS A 202 -11.12 -8.01 12.83
N ILE A 203 -10.34 -7.53 11.88
CA ILE A 203 -9.84 -8.34 10.75
C ILE A 203 -8.39 -8.80 10.93
N LYS A 204 -7.72 -8.36 11.99
CA LYS A 204 -6.31 -8.63 12.26
C LYS A 204 -5.96 -10.13 12.25
N GLU A 205 -6.82 -10.96 12.82
CA GLU A 205 -6.60 -12.41 12.91
C GLU A 205 -7.09 -13.18 11.67
N TYR A 206 -7.63 -12.46 10.69
CA TYR A 206 -8.17 -13.04 9.45
C TYR A 206 -7.29 -12.68 8.25
N GLY A 207 -6.02 -13.04 8.32
CA GLY A 207 -5.07 -12.93 7.20
C GLY A 207 -4.59 -11.53 6.87
N LEU A 208 -4.89 -10.50 7.69
CA LEU A 208 -4.42 -9.14 7.46
C LEU A 208 -2.89 -9.08 7.58
N GLU A 209 -2.21 -8.71 6.50
CA GLU A 209 -0.75 -8.57 6.44
C GLU A 209 -0.29 -7.12 6.25
N LYS A 210 -1.03 -6.34 5.47
CA LYS A 210 -0.65 -4.96 5.12
C LYS A 210 -1.85 -4.02 5.20
N VAL A 211 -1.63 -2.78 5.65
CA VAL A 211 -2.65 -1.73 5.78
C VAL A 211 -2.15 -0.46 5.11
N ASN A 212 -2.82 -0.01 4.03
CA ASN A 212 -2.42 1.15 3.25
C ASN A 212 -2.98 2.46 3.83
N ILE A 213 -2.08 3.41 4.08
CA ILE A 213 -2.36 4.74 4.63
C ILE A 213 -1.74 5.78 3.70
N SER A 214 -2.57 6.60 3.07
CA SER A 214 -2.16 7.64 2.12
C SER A 214 -2.66 9.02 2.55
N THR A 215 -3.97 9.20 2.58
CA THR A 215 -4.61 10.50 2.79
C THR A 215 -4.22 11.16 4.11
N GLU A 216 -4.19 10.41 5.21
CA GLU A 216 -3.78 10.94 6.52
C GLU A 216 -2.33 11.45 6.51
N LEU A 217 -1.42 10.76 5.78
CA LEU A 217 -0.06 11.24 5.61
C LEU A 217 -0.02 12.57 4.88
N LYS A 218 -0.72 12.64 3.73
CA LYS A 218 -0.80 13.85 2.91
C LYS A 218 -1.40 15.02 3.69
N ASP A 219 -2.45 14.78 4.47
CA ASP A 219 -3.08 15.81 5.31
C ASP A 219 -2.12 16.36 6.36
N VAL A 220 -1.43 15.48 7.08
CA VAL A 220 -0.42 15.89 8.07
C VAL A 220 0.70 16.69 7.41
N TYR A 221 1.14 16.28 6.23
CA TYR A 221 2.17 16.96 5.47
C TYR A 221 1.71 18.38 5.07
N ILE A 222 0.52 18.51 4.47
CA ILE A 222 -0.06 19.81 4.07
C ILE A 222 -0.31 20.72 5.26
N ASP A 223 -0.88 20.19 6.33
CA ASP A 223 -1.13 20.95 7.56
C ASP A 223 0.16 21.46 8.20
N SER A 224 1.25 20.70 8.08
CA SER A 224 2.57 21.11 8.55
C SER A 224 3.03 22.41 7.88
N PHE A 225 2.82 22.55 6.57
CA PHE A 225 3.13 23.79 5.86
C PHE A 225 2.17 24.93 6.20
N SER A 226 0.89 24.66 6.31
CA SER A 226 -0.15 25.67 6.55
C SER A 226 0.00 26.37 7.90
N ASN A 227 0.49 25.65 8.91
CA ASN A 227 0.70 26.19 10.27
C ASN A 227 2.08 26.83 10.47
N MET A 228 2.92 26.86 9.44
CA MET A 228 4.31 27.31 9.52
C MET A 228 4.53 28.70 8.95
N VAL A 229 4.23 29.74 9.71
CA VAL A 229 4.56 31.12 9.29
C VAL A 229 6.07 31.45 9.41
N ARG A 230 6.84 30.66 10.19
CA ARG A 230 8.32 30.79 10.33
C ARG A 230 8.93 29.51 10.87
N ILE A 231 9.19 28.51 10.03
CA ILE A 231 9.84 27.31 10.55
C ILE A 231 10.98 26.88 9.65
N ASN A 232 12.09 26.46 10.28
CA ASN A 232 13.15 25.80 9.56
C ASN A 232 12.69 24.36 9.21
N LYS A 233 13.25 23.83 8.13
CA LYS A 233 12.94 22.49 7.60
C LYS A 233 13.01 21.36 8.65
N TYR A 234 13.84 21.51 9.69
CA TYR A 234 14.01 20.49 10.73
C TYR A 234 12.82 20.44 11.70
N ALA A 235 12.19 21.57 11.99
CA ALA A 235 10.98 21.60 12.79
C ALA A 235 9.80 20.94 12.05
N MET A 236 9.75 21.08 10.72
CA MET A 236 8.76 20.42 9.88
C MET A 236 8.92 18.90 9.91
N ILE A 237 10.15 18.39 9.71
CA ILE A 237 10.46 16.97 9.80
C ILE A 237 10.00 16.41 11.15
N LYS A 238 10.40 17.07 12.25
CA LYS A 238 10.02 16.63 13.59
C LYS A 238 8.52 16.62 13.83
N TYR A 239 7.79 17.63 13.33
CA TYR A 239 6.32 17.67 13.44
C TYR A 239 5.67 16.50 12.71
N VAL A 240 6.17 16.17 11.51
CA VAL A 240 5.70 15.01 10.75
C VAL A 240 6.04 13.71 11.49
N GLU A 241 7.26 13.55 11.99
CA GLU A 241 7.68 12.39 12.79
C GLU A 241 6.79 12.19 14.03
N ASP A 242 6.56 13.25 14.84
CA ASP A 242 5.74 13.19 16.05
C ASP A 242 4.28 12.78 15.76
N ARG A 243 3.76 13.15 14.59
CA ARG A 243 2.40 12.75 14.17
C ARG A 243 2.35 11.29 13.71
N TYR A 244 3.43 10.82 13.06
CA TYR A 244 3.53 9.44 12.61
C TYR A 244 3.66 8.46 13.75
N GLU A 245 4.42 8.76 14.78
CA GLU A 245 4.50 7.93 15.98
C GLU A 245 3.10 7.62 16.51
N LYS A 246 2.21 8.64 16.55
CA LYS A 246 0.82 8.46 16.97
C LYS A 246 -0.01 7.60 16.01
N THR A 247 0.37 7.52 14.75
CA THR A 247 -0.35 6.70 13.75
C THR A 247 0.16 5.25 13.74
N LEU A 248 1.39 4.98 14.18
CA LEU A 248 1.98 3.64 14.29
C LEU A 248 1.74 2.96 15.65
N GLU A 249 1.22 3.67 16.67
CA GLU A 249 0.80 3.09 17.96
C GLU A 249 -0.47 2.21 17.83
N PHE A 250 -0.53 1.38 16.78
CA PHE A 250 -1.67 0.49 16.52
C PHE A 250 -1.52 -0.91 17.08
#